data_7f0c07ff866087185e2b2c8a50f10b8b
#
_entry.id   7f0c07ff866087185e2b2c8a50f10b8b
#
_cell.length_a   1.000
_cell.length_b   1.000
_cell.length_c   1.000
_cell.angle_alpha   90.00
_cell.angle_beta   90.00
_cell.angle_gamma   90.00
#
_symmetry.space_group_name_H-M   'P 1'
#
loop_
_entity.id
_entity.type
_entity.pdbx_description
1 polymer ?
#
loop_
_entity_poly.entity_id
_entity_poly.type
_entity_poly.pdbx_seq_one_letter_code
_entity_poly.pdbx_strand_id
1 'polypeptide(L)'
;MKQPIHDTERSCLGLDTPISRRDFLNGSLAAAGSAIALPASSANSDAFTGYGGVGDYAPANGNTWSVVQAAHRLRDGGYSEAAIAVAPDAGQFDLIVVGAGIAGLSAAHRFRQLRGASARILILENHVMPGGEARQNEFDVDGTRLLGPQGSNDFGMPGQRSDSFTDSFFAEFALPREYQWQPWDSALKPLRFARDNYSNMDGFQETQVDVGYFFDRAQGAEKPGWHRNIWSSALKDTPYSDAARRDLLRWRADHGLLSETENRHLDKITYREYLEKVRGYDPAVTRMVEPIVGLLAGVSTDAASARLGRQLVQDPARPMALSFPGGNSTFPRALLRALLPAGLPGQDFDSLLYGKVDFHALDSPNQNVRMRLASTALRVRHSGGNADEVVVVYEQGGQVFKVRAGQVVMASGGWVNKHLLVDMPEDLRAAYGQFGYAPALIVNVALRQWRFLYDLEITACRWFDDADGIGYCCNLRQNMVTDRHAAPLHPDKPAVLSFYLGLPIPGLPAATQGMAARARLMNTSYTDFELMIRRQMLRLFGAGGFDPKRDIAAIVLNRWGHARLIEPPGFHYGVDGKPSPLERVRQGYGRISIGHSELNGAQHWGSALEYGRKAAERAAAAA
;
A
#
# COMPACT_ATOMS: atom_id res chain seq x y z
N MET A 1 32.64 -0.86 -1.74
CA MET A 1 32.62 -1.63 -3.01
C MET A 1 32.00 -2.99 -2.68
N LYS A 2 30.85 -3.33 -3.30
CA LYS A 2 30.23 -4.67 -3.14
C LYS A 2 31.16 -5.70 -3.79
N GLN A 3 31.46 -6.79 -3.09
CA GLN A 3 32.22 -7.90 -3.69
C GLN A 3 31.43 -8.50 -4.87
N PRO A 4 32.07 -8.81 -5.98
CA PRO A 4 31.42 -9.47 -7.10
C PRO A 4 30.88 -10.83 -6.64
N ILE A 5 29.66 -11.15 -7.06
CA ILE A 5 29.04 -12.45 -6.77
C ILE A 5 29.77 -13.51 -7.59
N HIS A 6 30.24 -14.58 -6.94
CA HIS A 6 30.87 -15.70 -7.62
C HIS A 6 29.87 -16.46 -8.51
N ASP A 7 30.32 -17.00 -9.64
CA ASP A 7 29.46 -17.72 -10.60
C ASP A 7 28.72 -18.90 -9.96
N THR A 8 29.35 -19.59 -9.02
CA THR A 8 28.70 -20.66 -8.25
C THR A 8 27.53 -20.15 -7.42
N GLU A 9 27.66 -19.00 -6.75
CA GLU A 9 26.59 -18.41 -5.99
C GLU A 9 25.45 -17.89 -6.90
N ARG A 10 25.80 -17.27 -8.04
CA ARG A 10 24.81 -16.86 -9.05
C ARG A 10 23.96 -18.03 -9.49
N SER A 11 24.60 -19.16 -9.78
CA SER A 11 23.92 -20.38 -10.22
C SER A 11 23.06 -20.96 -9.09
N CYS A 12 23.58 -21.09 -7.87
CA CYS A 12 22.79 -21.59 -6.71
C CYS A 12 21.55 -20.74 -6.44
N LEU A 13 21.65 -19.42 -6.60
CA LEU A 13 20.54 -18.50 -6.42
C LEU A 13 19.60 -18.43 -7.64
N GLY A 14 19.89 -19.12 -8.74
CA GLY A 14 19.09 -19.09 -9.96
C GLY A 14 19.05 -17.73 -10.65
N LEU A 15 20.10 -16.89 -10.50
CA LEU A 15 20.17 -15.59 -11.15
C LEU A 15 20.37 -15.69 -12.68
N ASP A 16 20.80 -16.85 -13.15
CA ASP A 16 20.93 -17.25 -14.54
C ASP A 16 19.65 -17.86 -15.14
N THR A 17 18.67 -18.17 -14.29
CA THR A 17 17.42 -18.78 -14.73
C THR A 17 16.47 -17.71 -15.30
N PRO A 18 15.88 -17.93 -16.49
CA PRO A 18 14.88 -17.02 -17.05
C PRO A 18 13.63 -16.99 -16.16
N ILE A 19 13.37 -15.83 -15.56
CA ILE A 19 12.13 -15.55 -14.86
C ILE A 19 11.59 -14.20 -15.32
N SER A 20 10.33 -13.99 -15.08
CA SER A 20 9.78 -12.68 -15.33
C SER A 20 10.21 -11.69 -14.25
N ARG A 21 10.76 -10.53 -14.63
CA ARG A 21 11.26 -9.48 -13.74
C ARG A 21 10.61 -8.15 -14.06
N ARG A 22 10.11 -7.47 -13.04
CA ARG A 22 9.58 -6.12 -13.19
C ARG A 22 9.91 -5.19 -12.04
N ASP A 23 10.42 -4.05 -12.43
CA ASP A 23 10.65 -2.90 -11.58
C ASP A 23 10.65 -1.64 -12.46
N PHE A 24 10.23 -0.49 -11.93
CA PHE A 24 10.26 0.76 -12.68
C PHE A 24 11.70 1.24 -12.98
N LEU A 25 12.68 0.84 -12.17
CA LEU A 25 14.09 1.23 -12.37
C LEU A 25 14.73 0.54 -13.57
N ASN A 26 14.24 -0.63 -13.99
CA ASN A 26 14.75 -1.29 -15.18
C ASN A 26 14.47 -0.51 -16.48
N GLY A 27 13.42 0.30 -16.50
CA GLY A 27 13.13 1.21 -17.62
C GLY A 27 14.10 2.38 -17.73
N SER A 28 14.73 2.81 -16.62
CA SER A 28 15.61 3.99 -16.61
C SER A 28 17.04 3.71 -17.09
N LEU A 29 17.53 2.49 -16.93
CA LEU A 29 18.85 2.09 -17.45
C LEU A 29 18.85 1.94 -18.99
N ALA A 30 17.71 1.59 -19.57
CA ALA A 30 17.52 1.59 -21.03
C ALA A 30 17.37 3.00 -21.61
N ALA A 31 16.85 3.96 -20.84
CA ALA A 31 16.64 5.34 -21.28
C ALA A 31 17.91 6.21 -21.24
N ALA A 32 18.92 5.83 -20.46
CA ALA A 32 20.20 6.56 -20.43
C ALA A 32 21.06 6.33 -21.70
N GLY A 33 20.70 5.35 -22.52
CA GLY A 33 21.42 5.01 -23.76
C GLY A 33 20.69 5.31 -25.07
N SER A 34 19.41 5.65 -25.04
CA SER A 34 18.66 6.06 -26.24
C SER A 34 17.37 6.79 -25.84
N ALA A 35 17.19 7.97 -26.36
CA ALA A 35 15.92 8.69 -26.35
C ALA A 35 14.91 7.95 -27.25
N ILE A 36 14.45 6.79 -26.81
CA ILE A 36 13.32 6.13 -27.43
C ILE A 36 12.09 6.58 -26.66
N ALA A 37 11.37 7.52 -27.23
CA ALA A 37 9.99 7.76 -26.88
C ALA A 37 9.28 6.40 -26.93
N LEU A 38 8.81 5.91 -25.78
CA LEU A 38 7.86 4.80 -25.78
C LEU A 38 6.66 5.29 -26.59
N PRO A 39 6.28 4.61 -27.65
CA PRO A 39 5.14 5.03 -28.44
C PRO A 39 3.91 5.03 -27.53
N ALA A 40 3.16 6.12 -27.54
CA ALA A 40 1.87 6.28 -26.88
C ALA A 40 0.83 5.23 -27.33
N SER A 41 1.17 4.39 -28.27
CA SER A 41 0.35 3.32 -28.84
C SER A 41 0.41 1.97 -28.14
N SER A 42 1.23 1.80 -27.11
CA SER A 42 1.24 0.53 -26.35
C SER A 42 0.11 0.43 -25.33
N ALA A 43 -0.82 1.36 -25.32
CA ALA A 43 -2.12 1.21 -24.67
C ALA A 43 -3.02 0.21 -25.39
N ASN A 44 -2.53 -0.55 -26.35
CA ASN A 44 -3.27 -1.63 -26.94
C ASN A 44 -3.37 -2.78 -25.93
N SER A 45 -4.48 -2.75 -25.34
CA SER A 45 -4.94 -3.56 -24.23
C SER A 45 -4.87 -5.06 -24.40
N ASP A 46 -4.65 -5.58 -25.56
CA ASP A 46 -4.59 -7.03 -25.78
C ASP A 46 -3.16 -7.58 -25.64
N ALA A 47 -2.14 -6.73 -25.70
CA ALA A 47 -0.82 -7.07 -25.31
C ALA A 47 -0.66 -6.78 -23.82
N PHE A 48 -1.27 -7.57 -22.95
CA PHE A 48 -0.96 -7.55 -21.62
C PHE A 48 0.33 -7.84 -21.34
N THR A 49 0.73 -7.21 -20.58
CA THR A 49 1.91 -7.14 -20.28
C THR A 49 2.32 -7.26 -18.88
N GLY A 50 1.58 -7.74 -18.05
CA GLY A 50 2.01 -8.07 -16.75
C GLY A 50 3.10 -9.09 -16.83
N TYR A 51 3.47 -9.57 -15.78
CA TYR A 51 4.28 -10.61 -15.70
C TYR A 51 3.58 -11.81 -16.19
N GLY A 52 4.01 -12.44 -17.13
CA GLY A 52 3.34 -13.53 -17.80
C GLY A 52 2.23 -13.08 -18.74
N GLY A 53 2.07 -11.80 -18.93
CA GLY A 53 1.24 -11.31 -19.98
C GLY A 53 -0.24 -11.27 -19.72
N VAL A 54 -0.70 -10.97 -18.51
CA VAL A 54 -2.11 -11.02 -18.15
C VAL A 54 -2.57 -9.78 -17.44
N GLY A 55 -3.56 -9.05 -17.95
CA GLY A 55 -4.34 -8.03 -17.28
C GLY A 55 -3.89 -6.59 -17.46
N ASP A 56 -4.62 -5.70 -16.82
CA ASP A 56 -4.54 -4.25 -17.01
C ASP A 56 -3.33 -3.61 -16.34
N TYR A 57 -2.74 -4.29 -15.35
CA TYR A 57 -1.77 -3.70 -14.44
C TYR A 57 -0.32 -3.87 -14.86
N ALA A 58 -0.11 -4.40 -16.01
CA ALA A 58 1.19 -4.66 -16.55
C ALA A 58 2.14 -3.47 -16.61
N PRO A 59 1.69 -2.31 -17.03
CA PRO A 59 2.56 -1.15 -17.15
C PRO A 59 2.74 -0.39 -15.84
N ALA A 60 2.14 -0.84 -14.72
CA ALA A 60 2.09 -0.06 -13.49
C ALA A 60 2.36 -0.91 -12.24
N ASN A 61 3.61 -0.92 -11.78
CA ASN A 61 4.02 -1.51 -10.50
C ASN A 61 4.38 -0.40 -9.51
N GLY A 62 3.60 -0.21 -8.47
CA GLY A 62 3.82 0.85 -7.49
C GLY A 62 3.92 2.24 -8.15
N ASN A 63 4.85 3.07 -7.73
CA ASN A 63 5.20 4.31 -8.42
C ASN A 63 6.09 3.98 -9.63
N THR A 64 5.61 4.22 -10.83
CA THR A 64 6.39 4.05 -12.05
C THR A 64 7.41 5.19 -12.22
N TRP A 65 8.43 4.96 -13.05
CA TRP A 65 9.46 5.98 -13.28
C TRP A 65 8.88 7.29 -13.84
N SER A 66 7.92 7.21 -14.75
CA SER A 66 7.25 8.39 -15.30
C SER A 66 6.54 9.22 -14.25
N VAL A 67 5.87 8.56 -13.30
CA VAL A 67 5.20 9.23 -12.16
C VAL A 67 6.21 9.89 -11.25
N VAL A 68 7.32 9.22 -10.93
CA VAL A 68 8.38 9.77 -10.09
C VAL A 68 9.05 10.96 -10.77
N GLN A 69 9.36 10.86 -12.06
CA GLN A 69 9.95 11.97 -12.81
C GLN A 69 9.01 13.18 -12.88
N ALA A 70 7.72 12.98 -13.15
CA ALA A 70 6.74 14.05 -13.19
C ALA A 70 6.65 14.78 -11.83
N ALA A 71 6.62 14.04 -10.73
CA ALA A 71 6.59 14.60 -9.38
C ALA A 71 7.89 15.36 -9.02
N HIS A 72 9.06 14.83 -9.39
CA HIS A 72 10.33 15.53 -9.19
C HIS A 72 10.42 16.79 -10.04
N ARG A 73 10.00 16.71 -11.30
CA ARG A 73 9.96 17.88 -12.19
C ARG A 73 9.05 18.97 -11.65
N LEU A 74 7.91 18.61 -11.05
CA LEU A 74 7.03 19.56 -10.35
C LEU A 74 7.74 20.21 -9.17
N ARG A 75 8.31 19.40 -8.27
CA ARG A 75 9.03 19.86 -7.09
C ARG A 75 10.17 20.82 -7.43
N ASP A 76 10.90 20.51 -8.48
CA ASP A 76 12.11 21.24 -8.89
C ASP A 76 11.82 22.42 -9.84
N GLY A 77 10.53 22.76 -10.07
CA GLY A 77 10.12 23.87 -10.92
C GLY A 77 10.43 23.65 -12.41
N GLY A 78 10.55 22.41 -12.86
CA GLY A 78 10.94 22.05 -14.21
C GLY A 78 9.85 22.17 -15.28
N TYR A 79 8.64 22.64 -14.92
CA TYR A 79 7.59 22.96 -15.88
C TYR A 79 7.63 24.43 -16.27
N SER A 80 7.46 24.71 -17.56
CA SER A 80 7.55 26.07 -18.10
C SER A 80 6.40 26.96 -17.61
N GLU A 81 6.72 28.04 -16.90
CA GLU A 81 5.74 29.05 -16.48
C GLU A 81 5.03 29.68 -17.68
N ALA A 82 5.75 29.90 -18.79
CA ALA A 82 5.17 30.42 -20.03
C ALA A 82 4.13 29.45 -20.62
N ALA A 83 4.42 28.13 -20.62
CA ALA A 83 3.47 27.13 -21.08
C ALA A 83 2.23 27.05 -20.17
N ILE A 84 2.43 27.14 -18.86
CA ILE A 84 1.33 27.18 -17.87
C ILE A 84 0.44 28.40 -18.08
N ALA A 85 1.01 29.55 -18.34
CA ALA A 85 0.28 30.81 -18.51
C ALA A 85 -0.63 30.79 -19.77
N VAL A 86 -0.16 30.20 -20.89
CA VAL A 86 -0.90 30.14 -22.16
C VAL A 86 -1.63 28.81 -22.36
N ALA A 87 -1.71 27.94 -21.37
CA ALA A 87 -2.35 26.64 -21.46
C ALA A 87 -3.78 26.76 -22.03
N PRO A 88 -4.14 26.02 -23.09
CA PRO A 88 -5.47 26.06 -23.68
C PRO A 88 -6.51 25.52 -22.68
N ASP A 89 -7.72 26.09 -22.76
CA ASP A 89 -8.85 25.66 -21.94
C ASP A 89 -9.39 24.33 -22.47
N ALA A 90 -9.42 23.33 -21.60
CA ALA A 90 -9.87 21.98 -21.92
C ALA A 90 -11.22 21.62 -21.25
N GLY A 91 -11.95 22.63 -20.76
CA GLY A 91 -13.33 22.51 -20.30
C GLY A 91 -13.60 23.00 -18.88
N GLN A 92 -14.89 23.03 -18.57
CA GLN A 92 -15.43 23.44 -17.28
C GLN A 92 -16.24 22.31 -16.67
N PHE A 93 -16.13 22.14 -15.36
CA PHE A 93 -16.75 21.06 -14.58
C PHE A 93 -17.39 21.63 -13.30
N ASP A 94 -18.28 20.86 -12.67
CA ASP A 94 -18.80 21.18 -11.34
C ASP A 94 -17.75 20.81 -10.28
N LEU A 95 -17.07 19.66 -10.50
CA LEU A 95 -16.00 19.15 -9.64
C LEU A 95 -14.80 18.68 -10.47
N ILE A 96 -13.59 19.04 -10.02
CA ILE A 96 -12.35 18.37 -10.42
C ILE A 96 -11.80 17.61 -9.22
N VAL A 97 -11.41 16.35 -9.43
CA VAL A 97 -10.74 15.51 -8.42
C VAL A 97 -9.30 15.26 -8.89
N VAL A 98 -8.32 15.57 -8.05
CA VAL A 98 -6.90 15.31 -8.32
C VAL A 98 -6.47 14.05 -7.58
N GLY A 99 -6.30 12.97 -8.31
CA GLY A 99 -5.98 11.62 -7.85
C GLY A 99 -7.16 10.64 -7.98
N ALA A 100 -6.91 9.48 -8.60
CA ALA A 100 -7.89 8.39 -8.80
C ALA A 100 -7.63 7.19 -7.88
N GLY A 101 -7.11 7.40 -6.68
CA GLY A 101 -7.11 6.41 -5.60
C GLY A 101 -8.50 6.23 -4.99
N ILE A 102 -8.64 5.37 -3.98
CA ILE A 102 -9.92 5.15 -3.29
C ILE A 102 -10.54 6.49 -2.82
N ALA A 103 -9.74 7.40 -2.26
CA ALA A 103 -10.24 8.68 -1.77
C ALA A 103 -10.85 9.54 -2.89
N GLY A 104 -10.15 9.66 -4.03
CA GLY A 104 -10.63 10.47 -5.16
C GLY A 104 -11.86 9.86 -5.83
N LEU A 105 -11.86 8.55 -6.04
CA LEU A 105 -13.03 7.85 -6.60
C LEU A 105 -14.24 7.93 -5.66
N SER A 106 -14.02 7.80 -4.35
CA SER A 106 -15.05 7.99 -3.32
C SER A 106 -15.60 9.41 -3.32
N ALA A 107 -14.72 10.41 -3.46
CA ALA A 107 -15.15 11.82 -3.56
C ALA A 107 -16.01 12.07 -4.80
N ALA A 108 -15.58 11.61 -5.97
CA ALA A 108 -16.34 11.74 -7.20
C ALA A 108 -17.72 11.05 -7.11
N HIS A 109 -17.74 9.83 -6.56
CA HIS A 109 -18.97 9.07 -6.39
C HIS A 109 -19.94 9.77 -5.44
N ARG A 110 -19.47 10.19 -4.26
CA ARG A 110 -20.29 10.89 -3.27
C ARG A 110 -20.81 12.25 -3.79
N PHE A 111 -19.99 13.01 -4.48
CA PHE A 111 -20.40 14.27 -5.08
C PHE A 111 -21.52 14.07 -6.11
N ARG A 112 -21.38 13.04 -6.97
CA ARG A 112 -22.44 12.66 -7.92
C ARG A 112 -23.75 12.27 -7.23
N GLN A 113 -23.68 11.56 -6.10
CA GLN A 113 -24.87 11.22 -5.30
C GLN A 113 -25.57 12.48 -4.78
N LEU A 114 -24.81 13.47 -4.32
CA LEU A 114 -25.34 14.69 -3.72
C LEU A 114 -25.86 15.70 -4.76
N ARG A 115 -25.20 15.79 -5.93
CA ARG A 115 -25.49 16.79 -6.97
C ARG A 115 -26.31 16.24 -8.15
N GLY A 116 -26.53 14.94 -8.18
CA GLY A 116 -27.27 14.26 -9.23
C GLY A 116 -26.42 13.76 -10.41
N ALA A 117 -27.04 12.97 -11.27
CA ALA A 117 -26.36 12.32 -12.40
C ALA A 117 -25.86 13.30 -13.49
N SER A 118 -26.39 14.52 -13.52
CA SER A 118 -25.97 15.58 -14.46
C SER A 118 -24.69 16.28 -14.04
N ALA A 119 -24.21 16.10 -12.82
CA ALA A 119 -22.99 16.72 -12.33
C ALA A 119 -21.78 16.34 -13.22
N ARG A 120 -21.09 17.38 -13.71
CA ARG A 120 -19.91 17.24 -14.57
C ARG A 120 -18.67 17.11 -13.70
N ILE A 121 -18.04 15.93 -13.72
CA ILE A 121 -16.89 15.60 -12.87
C ILE A 121 -15.71 15.19 -13.73
N LEU A 122 -14.54 15.79 -13.49
CA LEU A 122 -13.28 15.37 -14.08
C LEU A 122 -12.36 14.80 -12.98
N ILE A 123 -11.82 13.62 -13.20
CA ILE A 123 -10.80 12.99 -12.36
C ILE A 123 -9.48 13.02 -13.14
N LEU A 124 -8.43 13.59 -12.53
CA LEU A 124 -7.08 13.62 -13.09
C LEU A 124 -6.19 12.64 -12.32
N GLU A 125 -5.54 11.72 -13.02
CA GLU A 125 -4.67 10.71 -12.44
C GLU A 125 -3.30 10.73 -13.14
N ASN A 126 -2.23 10.84 -12.34
CA ASN A 126 -0.87 10.86 -12.84
C ASN A 126 -0.40 9.49 -13.36
N HIS A 127 -0.90 8.39 -12.76
CA HIS A 127 -0.60 7.04 -13.24
C HIS A 127 -1.38 6.70 -14.52
N VAL A 128 -0.89 5.68 -15.23
CA VAL A 128 -1.61 5.07 -16.36
C VAL A 128 -2.78 4.19 -15.91
N MET A 129 -2.95 4.01 -14.60
CA MET A 129 -3.97 3.16 -13.99
C MET A 129 -4.60 3.87 -12.79
N PRO A 130 -5.93 3.79 -12.59
CA PRO A 130 -6.58 4.21 -11.35
C PRO A 130 -6.33 3.22 -10.22
N GLY A 131 -6.62 3.61 -8.97
CA GLY A 131 -6.60 2.75 -7.79
C GLY A 131 -5.62 3.15 -6.70
N GLY A 132 -4.66 4.05 -6.98
CA GLY A 132 -3.64 4.46 -6.01
C GLY A 132 -2.80 3.26 -5.52
N GLU A 133 -2.65 3.07 -4.21
CA GLU A 133 -1.96 1.90 -3.63
C GLU A 133 -2.81 0.62 -3.63
N ALA A 134 -4.12 0.72 -3.89
CA ALA A 134 -5.03 -0.42 -3.97
C ALA A 134 -5.11 -0.98 -5.39
N ARG A 135 -3.96 -1.32 -5.96
CA ARG A 135 -3.79 -1.99 -7.25
C ARG A 135 -3.25 -3.40 -7.06
N GLN A 136 -3.27 -4.21 -8.11
CA GLN A 136 -2.81 -5.59 -8.09
C GLN A 136 -1.71 -5.84 -9.12
N ASN A 137 -0.90 -6.87 -8.88
CA ASN A 137 -0.08 -7.50 -9.91
C ASN A 137 -0.78 -8.77 -10.40
N GLU A 138 -0.59 -9.09 -11.66
CA GLU A 138 -1.14 -10.29 -12.31
C GLU A 138 -0.01 -11.14 -12.89
N PHE A 139 -0.14 -12.46 -12.73
CA PHE A 139 0.84 -13.43 -13.18
C PHE A 139 0.14 -14.55 -13.94
N ASP A 140 0.81 -15.13 -14.92
CA ASP A 140 0.53 -16.44 -15.46
C ASP A 140 1.71 -17.35 -15.13
N VAL A 141 1.47 -18.37 -14.34
CA VAL A 141 2.47 -19.37 -13.98
C VAL A 141 1.95 -20.74 -14.40
N ASP A 142 2.56 -21.28 -15.42
CA ASP A 142 2.22 -22.59 -15.98
C ASP A 142 0.71 -22.73 -16.29
N GLY A 143 0.11 -21.66 -16.87
CA GLY A 143 -1.32 -21.58 -17.20
C GLY A 143 -2.24 -21.25 -16.02
N THR A 144 -1.67 -21.01 -14.83
CA THR A 144 -2.45 -20.58 -13.65
C THR A 144 -2.35 -19.08 -13.47
N ARG A 145 -3.50 -18.38 -13.55
CA ARG A 145 -3.56 -16.95 -13.25
C ARG A 145 -3.51 -16.71 -11.75
N LEU A 146 -2.56 -15.90 -11.33
CA LEU A 146 -2.35 -15.52 -9.94
C LEU A 146 -2.41 -14.01 -9.78
N LEU A 147 -2.84 -13.53 -8.61
CA LEU A 147 -2.91 -12.13 -8.26
C LEU A 147 -2.13 -11.86 -6.97
N GLY A 148 -1.44 -10.72 -6.93
CA GLY A 148 -0.77 -10.22 -5.73
C GLY A 148 -1.06 -8.73 -5.53
N PRO A 149 -1.15 -8.22 -4.29
CA PRO A 149 -1.39 -6.80 -4.04
C PRO A 149 -0.16 -5.95 -4.36
N GLN A 150 -0.39 -4.73 -4.83
CA GLN A 150 0.70 -3.75 -4.99
C GLN A 150 0.97 -2.93 -3.72
N GLY A 151 -0.01 -2.83 -2.81
CA GLY A 151 0.07 -2.06 -1.57
C GLY A 151 -1.03 -2.45 -0.61
N SER A 152 -2.16 -1.77 -0.67
CA SER A 152 -3.31 -2.01 0.18
C SER A 152 -3.85 -3.43 0.03
N ASN A 153 -3.97 -4.15 1.14
CA ASN A 153 -4.15 -5.60 1.12
C ASN A 153 -5.40 -6.10 1.81
N ASP A 154 -5.67 -5.68 3.04
CA ASP A 154 -6.62 -6.32 3.93
C ASP A 154 -7.82 -5.45 4.30
N PHE A 155 -8.89 -6.11 4.74
CA PHE A 155 -10.06 -5.49 5.33
C PHE A 155 -10.63 -6.36 6.44
N GLY A 156 -11.30 -5.72 7.42
CA GLY A 156 -12.14 -6.41 8.40
C GLY A 156 -13.53 -6.62 7.82
N MET A 157 -14.13 -7.78 8.08
CA MET A 157 -15.49 -8.07 7.63
C MET A 157 -16.48 -7.05 8.22
N PRO A 158 -17.35 -6.43 7.41
CA PRO A 158 -18.43 -5.56 7.90
C PRO A 158 -19.37 -6.30 8.85
N GLY A 159 -19.99 -5.56 9.78
CA GLY A 159 -20.88 -6.13 10.80
C GLY A 159 -20.17 -6.77 12.00
N GLN A 160 -18.87 -6.99 11.92
CA GLN A 160 -18.03 -7.48 13.05
C GLN A 160 -17.49 -6.33 13.93
N ARG A 161 -17.58 -5.11 13.45
CA ARG A 161 -17.31 -3.86 14.17
C ARG A 161 -18.45 -2.89 13.89
N SER A 162 -18.71 -1.97 14.79
CA SER A 162 -19.72 -0.92 14.62
C SER A 162 -19.33 0.18 13.59
N ASP A 163 -18.60 -0.20 12.56
CA ASP A 163 -18.23 0.68 11.45
C ASP A 163 -19.37 0.70 10.43
N SER A 164 -20.34 1.57 10.65
CA SER A 164 -21.49 1.77 9.77
C SER A 164 -21.10 2.17 8.35
N PHE A 165 -19.89 2.69 8.16
CA PHE A 165 -19.39 3.20 6.89
C PHE A 165 -18.95 2.07 5.93
N THR A 166 -18.17 1.11 6.43
CA THR A 166 -17.78 -0.08 5.67
C THR A 166 -19.00 -0.93 5.34
N ASP A 167 -19.94 -1.09 6.28
CA ASP A 167 -21.21 -1.78 6.06
C ASP A 167 -22.03 -1.15 4.93
N SER A 168 -22.14 0.17 4.93
CA SER A 168 -22.82 0.92 3.88
C SER A 168 -22.17 0.71 2.51
N PHE A 169 -20.84 0.70 2.45
CA PHE A 169 -20.10 0.47 1.21
C PHE A 169 -20.33 -0.93 0.66
N PHE A 170 -20.25 -1.96 1.49
CA PHE A 170 -20.50 -3.34 1.07
C PHE A 170 -21.93 -3.55 0.59
N ALA A 171 -22.91 -2.92 1.24
CA ALA A 171 -24.29 -2.95 0.82
C ALA A 171 -24.51 -2.23 -0.52
N GLU A 172 -23.96 -1.03 -0.67
CA GLU A 172 -24.11 -0.20 -1.87
C GLU A 172 -23.55 -0.87 -3.12
N PHE A 173 -22.39 -1.54 -3.00
CA PHE A 173 -21.71 -2.19 -4.12
C PHE A 173 -22.00 -3.69 -4.22
N ALA A 174 -22.95 -4.19 -3.43
CA ALA A 174 -23.30 -5.61 -3.37
C ALA A 174 -22.09 -6.54 -3.24
N LEU A 175 -21.10 -6.11 -2.42
CA LEU A 175 -19.94 -6.93 -2.16
C LEU A 175 -20.32 -8.10 -1.26
N PRO A 176 -19.80 -9.32 -1.53
CA PRO A 176 -20.16 -10.48 -0.75
C PRO A 176 -19.66 -10.34 0.70
N ARG A 177 -20.44 -10.84 1.65
CA ARG A 177 -20.12 -10.87 3.08
C ARG A 177 -19.78 -12.26 3.58
N GLU A 178 -20.09 -13.28 2.76
CA GLU A 178 -19.76 -14.66 3.01
C GLU A 178 -18.92 -15.18 1.86
N TYR A 179 -17.93 -16.01 2.17
CA TYR A 179 -16.98 -16.50 1.19
C TYR A 179 -16.78 -17.99 1.36
N GLN A 180 -16.66 -18.68 0.24
CA GLN A 180 -16.07 -20.00 0.19
C GLN A 180 -14.55 -19.85 0.00
N TRP A 181 -13.79 -20.74 0.61
CA TRP A 181 -12.33 -20.72 0.57
C TRP A 181 -11.82 -21.89 -0.25
N GLN A 182 -10.66 -21.70 -0.90
CA GLN A 182 -10.01 -22.78 -1.64
C GLN A 182 -9.99 -24.05 -0.80
N PRO A 183 -10.48 -25.18 -1.33
CA PRO A 183 -10.49 -26.43 -0.59
C PRO A 183 -9.07 -26.91 -0.33
N TRP A 184 -8.88 -27.52 0.82
CA TRP A 184 -7.66 -28.21 1.22
C TRP A 184 -7.89 -29.72 1.14
N ASP A 185 -6.96 -30.45 0.53
CA ASP A 185 -7.08 -31.91 0.39
C ASP A 185 -6.88 -32.59 1.75
N SER A 186 -7.87 -33.37 2.19
CA SER A 186 -7.83 -34.10 3.45
C SER A 186 -6.78 -35.25 3.47
N ALA A 187 -6.25 -35.64 2.32
CA ALA A 187 -5.15 -36.61 2.24
C ALA A 187 -3.79 -35.99 2.59
N LEU A 188 -3.69 -34.64 2.59
CA LEU A 188 -2.49 -33.92 2.99
C LEU A 188 -2.46 -33.66 4.50
N LYS A 189 -1.28 -33.32 5.03
CA LYS A 189 -1.15 -32.86 6.42
C LYS A 189 -2.12 -31.71 6.67
N PRO A 190 -2.83 -31.68 7.80
CA PRO A 190 -3.72 -30.55 8.12
C PRO A 190 -2.89 -29.28 8.35
N LEU A 191 -3.17 -28.24 7.54
CA LEU A 191 -2.57 -26.91 7.69
C LEU A 191 -3.67 -25.85 7.76
N ARG A 192 -3.43 -24.81 8.54
CA ARG A 192 -4.29 -23.65 8.72
C ARG A 192 -3.66 -22.45 8.04
N PHE A 193 -4.45 -21.73 7.25
CA PHE A 193 -3.95 -20.67 6.37
C PHE A 193 -4.47 -19.30 6.76
N ALA A 194 -3.64 -18.28 6.61
CA ALA A 194 -4.07 -16.89 6.62
C ALA A 194 -5.02 -16.61 5.44
N ARG A 195 -5.91 -15.63 5.62
CA ARG A 195 -6.84 -15.14 4.59
C ARG A 195 -6.46 -13.78 4.04
N ASP A 196 -5.28 -13.31 4.42
CA ASP A 196 -4.63 -12.08 3.95
C ASP A 196 -3.12 -12.27 3.83
N ASN A 197 -2.38 -11.22 3.43
CA ASN A 197 -0.95 -11.37 3.17
C ASN A 197 -0.04 -11.02 4.37
N TYR A 198 -0.53 -10.39 5.45
CA TYR A 198 0.34 -9.99 6.55
C TYR A 198 -0.31 -9.81 7.94
N SER A 199 -1.60 -9.98 8.11
CA SER A 199 -2.31 -9.61 9.35
C SER A 199 -1.90 -10.39 10.59
N ASN A 200 -1.27 -11.55 10.45
CA ASN A 200 -0.76 -12.33 11.56
C ASN A 200 0.67 -11.95 11.95
N MET A 201 1.06 -10.70 11.73
CA MET A 201 2.41 -10.23 12.02
C MET A 201 2.80 -10.37 13.49
N ASP A 202 1.84 -10.23 14.37
CA ASP A 202 1.97 -10.36 15.83
C ASP A 202 1.69 -11.77 16.37
N GLY A 203 1.26 -12.71 15.52
CA GLY A 203 0.95 -14.09 15.88
C GLY A 203 -0.28 -14.27 16.76
N PHE A 204 -1.15 -13.26 16.88
CA PHE A 204 -2.34 -13.38 17.71
C PHE A 204 -3.33 -14.45 17.23
N GLN A 205 -3.22 -14.90 15.99
CA GLN A 205 -4.15 -15.84 15.37
C GLN A 205 -3.56 -17.25 15.20
N GLU A 206 -2.60 -17.65 16.01
CA GLU A 206 -1.98 -19.00 15.94
C GLU A 206 -2.98 -20.16 16.12
N THR A 207 -4.14 -19.93 16.71
CA THR A 207 -5.23 -20.93 16.77
C THR A 207 -5.92 -21.13 15.43
N GLN A 208 -5.77 -20.19 14.49
CA GLN A 208 -6.42 -20.17 13.19
C GLN A 208 -5.44 -20.32 12.02
N VAL A 209 -4.13 -20.09 12.25
CA VAL A 209 -3.08 -20.08 11.23
C VAL A 209 -1.83 -20.76 11.79
N ASP A 210 -1.13 -21.54 10.98
CA ASP A 210 0.16 -22.14 11.36
C ASP A 210 1.28 -21.12 11.11
N VAL A 211 1.70 -20.46 12.19
CA VAL A 211 2.70 -19.38 12.16
C VAL A 211 4.08 -19.93 12.52
N GLY A 212 5.06 -19.69 11.65
CA GLY A 212 6.47 -19.94 11.94
C GLY A 212 7.20 -18.64 12.27
N TYR A 213 8.06 -18.67 13.27
CA TYR A 213 9.02 -17.64 13.61
C TYR A 213 10.43 -18.16 13.38
N PHE A 214 11.18 -17.49 12.51
CA PHE A 214 12.57 -17.86 12.24
C PHE A 214 13.49 -17.13 13.19
N PHE A 215 14.18 -17.89 14.03
CA PHE A 215 15.24 -17.36 14.89
C PHE A 215 16.59 -17.80 14.35
N ASP A 216 17.57 -16.90 14.42
CA ASP A 216 18.96 -17.22 14.14
C ASP A 216 19.89 -16.80 15.29
N ARG A 217 21.19 -16.80 15.06
CA ARG A 217 22.19 -16.47 16.09
C ARG A 217 22.04 -15.04 16.61
N ALA A 218 21.58 -14.11 15.78
CA ALA A 218 21.38 -12.72 16.20
C ALA A 218 20.25 -12.58 17.23
N GLN A 219 19.30 -13.52 17.25
CA GLN A 219 18.23 -13.62 18.24
C GLN A 219 18.56 -14.61 19.39
N GLY A 220 19.78 -15.14 19.44
CA GLY A 220 20.23 -16.02 20.51
C GLY A 220 19.99 -17.53 20.26
N ALA A 221 19.55 -17.91 19.07
CA ALA A 221 19.38 -19.31 18.72
C ALA A 221 20.75 -20.00 18.53
N GLU A 222 20.95 -21.20 19.08
CA GLU A 222 22.16 -21.99 18.84
C GLU A 222 22.29 -22.38 17.37
N LYS A 223 21.16 -22.73 16.76
CA LYS A 223 21.05 -23.07 15.33
C LYS A 223 19.89 -22.27 14.72
N PRO A 224 20.09 -21.65 13.52
CA PRO A 224 19.00 -21.03 12.80
C PRO A 224 17.88 -22.02 12.50
N GLY A 225 16.62 -21.60 12.69
CA GLY A 225 15.49 -22.48 12.43
C GLY A 225 14.12 -21.86 12.69
N TRP A 226 13.10 -22.57 12.25
CA TRP A 226 11.72 -22.23 12.47
C TRP A 226 11.19 -22.77 13.79
N HIS A 227 10.51 -21.92 14.55
CA HIS A 227 9.76 -22.25 15.74
C HIS A 227 8.28 -21.99 15.47
N ARG A 228 7.44 -23.01 15.59
CA ARG A 228 6.02 -22.95 15.23
C ARG A 228 5.17 -22.51 16.39
N ASN A 229 4.19 -21.65 16.13
CA ASN A 229 3.13 -21.28 17.07
C ASN A 229 3.66 -20.97 18.50
N ILE A 230 4.67 -20.10 18.56
CA ILE A 230 5.45 -19.83 19.79
C ILE A 230 4.61 -19.28 20.95
N TRP A 231 3.54 -18.57 20.63
CA TRP A 231 2.66 -18.01 21.66
C TRP A 231 1.78 -19.07 22.29
N SER A 232 1.36 -20.09 21.56
CA SER A 232 0.59 -21.22 22.08
C SER A 232 1.38 -22.06 23.09
N SER A 233 2.73 -22.09 22.97
CA SER A 233 3.64 -22.72 23.94
C SER A 233 4.10 -21.77 25.05
N ALA A 234 3.54 -20.57 25.14
CA ALA A 234 4.01 -19.51 26.04
C ALA A 234 5.52 -19.22 25.88
N LEU A 235 6.00 -19.25 24.64
CA LEU A 235 7.38 -18.96 24.22
C LEU A 235 8.44 -19.95 24.77
N LYS A 236 8.03 -21.12 25.29
CA LYS A 236 8.95 -22.08 25.96
C LYS A 236 10.04 -22.59 25.04
N ASP A 237 9.71 -22.77 23.74
CA ASP A 237 10.61 -23.34 22.74
C ASP A 237 11.33 -22.24 21.92
N THR A 238 11.49 -21.05 22.51
CA THR A 238 12.17 -19.92 21.86
C THR A 238 13.52 -19.65 22.53
N PRO A 239 14.45 -18.96 21.85
CA PRO A 239 15.74 -18.60 22.43
C PRO A 239 15.68 -17.46 23.47
N TYR A 240 14.49 -16.97 23.81
CA TYR A 240 14.32 -15.90 24.78
C TYR A 240 14.63 -16.35 26.23
N SER A 241 15.23 -15.45 27.01
CA SER A 241 15.39 -15.62 28.44
C SER A 241 14.03 -15.67 29.17
N ASP A 242 14.00 -16.19 30.41
CA ASP A 242 12.77 -16.19 31.22
C ASP A 242 12.21 -14.78 31.44
N ALA A 243 13.08 -13.79 31.62
CA ALA A 243 12.67 -12.40 31.76
C ALA A 243 12.01 -11.88 30.48
N ALA A 244 12.62 -12.09 29.33
CA ALA A 244 12.08 -11.70 28.03
C ALA A 244 10.75 -12.40 27.73
N ARG A 245 10.64 -13.71 27.98
CA ARG A 245 9.38 -14.47 27.81
C ARG A 245 8.25 -13.91 28.66
N ARG A 246 8.51 -13.66 29.94
CA ARG A 246 7.54 -13.07 30.86
C ARG A 246 7.04 -11.71 30.35
N ASP A 247 7.93 -10.84 29.90
CA ASP A 247 7.57 -9.50 29.48
C ASP A 247 6.90 -9.47 28.11
N LEU A 248 7.29 -10.35 27.18
CA LEU A 248 6.57 -10.56 25.92
C LEU A 248 5.12 -11.03 26.16
N LEU A 249 4.89 -11.94 27.10
CA LEU A 249 3.54 -12.39 27.47
C LEU A 249 2.73 -11.26 28.13
N ARG A 250 3.36 -10.45 29.00
CA ARG A 250 2.71 -9.26 29.58
C ARG A 250 2.33 -8.24 28.51
N TRP A 251 3.24 -7.94 27.59
CA TRP A 251 2.97 -7.05 26.46
C TRP A 251 1.81 -7.57 25.60
N ARG A 252 1.81 -8.86 25.28
CA ARG A 252 0.75 -9.49 24.49
C ARG A 252 -0.62 -9.41 25.17
N ALA A 253 -0.68 -9.41 26.49
CA ALA A 253 -1.90 -9.26 27.27
C ALA A 253 -2.38 -7.80 27.39
N ASP A 254 -1.53 -6.84 27.07
CA ASP A 254 -1.77 -5.40 27.23
C ASP A 254 -2.42 -4.79 25.98
N HIS A 255 -3.66 -5.16 25.69
CA HIS A 255 -4.41 -4.76 24.49
C HIS A 255 -5.72 -3.98 24.77
N GLY A 256 -5.93 -3.50 25.97
CA GLY A 256 -7.11 -2.73 26.36
C GLY A 256 -7.26 -1.41 25.57
N LEU A 257 -8.52 -0.98 25.42
CA LEU A 257 -8.81 0.34 24.84
C LEU A 257 -8.27 1.44 25.77
N LEU A 258 -7.65 2.44 25.17
CA LEU A 258 -7.15 3.61 25.87
C LEU A 258 -8.21 4.70 25.92
N SER A 259 -8.32 5.39 27.06
CA SER A 259 -9.09 6.62 27.19
C SER A 259 -8.46 7.73 26.33
N GLU A 260 -9.24 8.77 26.05
CA GLU A 260 -8.74 9.96 25.35
C GLU A 260 -7.58 10.63 26.09
N THR A 261 -7.62 10.66 27.42
CA THR A 261 -6.54 11.21 28.24
C THR A 261 -5.26 10.40 28.12
N GLU A 262 -5.36 9.09 28.13
CA GLU A 262 -4.20 8.19 27.94
C GLU A 262 -3.64 8.34 26.51
N ASN A 263 -4.50 8.40 25.49
CA ASN A 263 -4.07 8.62 24.12
C ASN A 263 -3.29 9.95 23.97
N ARG A 264 -3.75 11.03 24.59
CA ARG A 264 -3.07 12.34 24.59
C ARG A 264 -1.73 12.28 25.33
N HIS A 265 -1.64 11.48 26.40
CA HIS A 265 -0.38 11.29 27.11
C HIS A 265 0.61 10.50 26.25
N LEU A 266 0.17 9.40 25.67
CA LEU A 266 1.01 8.53 24.84
C LEU A 266 1.43 9.17 23.52
N ASP A 267 0.67 10.14 23.01
CA ASP A 267 1.09 10.91 21.84
C ASP A 267 2.35 11.76 22.07
N LYS A 268 2.72 12.03 23.33
CA LYS A 268 3.86 12.91 23.67
C LYS A 268 5.20 12.17 23.79
N ILE A 269 5.20 10.86 23.82
CA ILE A 269 6.41 10.03 24.01
C ILE A 269 6.55 9.04 22.86
N THR A 270 7.77 8.51 22.70
CA THR A 270 8.02 7.47 21.70
C THR A 270 7.51 6.10 22.17
N TYR A 271 7.26 5.18 21.23
CA TYR A 271 6.80 3.85 21.59
C TYR A 271 7.88 3.05 22.33
N ARG A 272 9.16 3.20 21.96
CA ARG A 272 10.27 2.61 22.71
C ARG A 272 10.31 3.11 24.16
N GLU A 273 10.16 4.42 24.35
CA GLU A 273 10.12 5.00 25.69
C GLU A 273 8.95 4.44 26.53
N TYR A 274 7.79 4.33 25.91
CA TYR A 274 6.64 3.67 26.55
C TYR A 274 6.95 2.24 26.97
N LEU A 275 7.47 1.40 26.05
CA LEU A 275 7.75 -0.01 26.33
C LEU A 275 8.82 -0.20 27.41
N GLU A 276 9.98 0.48 27.24
CA GLU A 276 11.16 0.20 28.06
C GLU A 276 11.18 1.00 29.38
N LYS A 277 10.72 2.29 29.38
CA LYS A 277 10.76 3.14 30.58
C LYS A 277 9.43 3.16 31.34
N VAL A 278 8.29 3.33 30.64
CA VAL A 278 6.98 3.43 31.31
C VAL A 278 6.48 2.05 31.75
N ARG A 279 6.56 1.05 30.86
CA ARG A 279 6.12 -0.32 31.16
C ARG A 279 7.22 -1.17 31.80
N GLY A 280 8.49 -0.79 31.65
CA GLY A 280 9.63 -1.51 32.16
C GLY A 280 9.81 -2.91 31.54
N TYR A 281 9.43 -3.07 30.28
CA TYR A 281 9.59 -4.35 29.57
C TYR A 281 11.04 -4.58 29.15
N ASP A 282 11.42 -5.86 29.08
CA ASP A 282 12.67 -6.30 28.48
C ASP A 282 12.78 -5.79 27.02
N PRO A 283 13.97 -5.34 26.57
CA PRO A 283 14.19 -4.90 25.18
C PRO A 283 13.81 -5.92 24.09
N ALA A 284 13.62 -7.19 24.43
CA ALA A 284 13.09 -8.19 23.51
C ALA A 284 11.67 -7.84 23.02
N VAL A 285 10.87 -7.13 23.84
CA VAL A 285 9.55 -6.65 23.43
C VAL A 285 9.69 -5.60 22.35
N THR A 286 10.60 -4.63 22.52
CA THR A 286 10.88 -3.62 21.51
C THR A 286 11.34 -4.27 20.18
N ARG A 287 12.27 -5.25 20.27
CA ARG A 287 12.73 -5.98 19.07
C ARG A 287 11.61 -6.79 18.38
N MET A 288 10.67 -7.34 19.15
CA MET A 288 9.53 -8.07 18.59
C MET A 288 8.61 -7.17 17.78
N VAL A 289 8.36 -5.95 18.23
CA VAL A 289 7.42 -5.01 17.59
C VAL A 289 8.09 -4.09 16.56
N GLU A 290 9.40 -3.94 16.57
CA GLU A 290 10.14 -3.03 15.68
C GLU A 290 9.79 -3.23 14.20
N PRO A 291 9.76 -4.45 13.65
CA PRO A 291 9.40 -4.67 12.25
C PRO A 291 7.95 -4.28 11.93
N ILE A 292 7.03 -4.49 12.87
CA ILE A 292 5.61 -4.15 12.71
C ILE A 292 5.45 -2.64 12.67
N VAL A 293 6.08 -1.93 13.61
CA VAL A 293 6.08 -0.47 13.65
C VAL A 293 6.74 0.10 12.40
N GLY A 294 7.89 -0.45 12.00
CA GLY A 294 8.60 -0.05 10.78
C GLY A 294 7.75 -0.13 9.52
N LEU A 295 6.92 -1.16 9.39
CA LEU A 295 6.01 -1.31 8.25
C LEU A 295 4.79 -0.39 8.35
N LEU A 296 4.15 -0.31 9.50
CA LEU A 296 2.84 0.34 9.64
C LEU A 296 2.95 1.83 9.95
N ALA A 297 3.96 2.25 10.72
CA ALA A 297 4.25 3.65 11.02
C ALA A 297 5.31 4.27 10.10
N GLY A 298 6.07 3.44 9.36
CA GLY A 298 7.12 3.88 8.45
C GLY A 298 8.42 4.33 9.11
N VAL A 299 8.50 4.30 10.44
CA VAL A 299 9.66 4.66 11.25
C VAL A 299 9.85 3.66 12.39
N SER A 300 11.02 3.69 13.05
CA SER A 300 11.32 2.84 14.19
C SER A 300 10.55 3.22 15.45
N THR A 301 10.55 2.33 16.45
CA THR A 301 9.88 2.52 17.73
C THR A 301 10.39 3.73 18.51
N ASP A 302 11.64 4.16 18.27
CA ASP A 302 12.23 5.35 18.89
C ASP A 302 11.83 6.68 18.22
N ALA A 303 11.03 6.62 17.16
CA ALA A 303 10.53 7.78 16.41
C ALA A 303 9.01 7.82 16.25
N ALA A 304 8.32 6.67 16.30
CA ALA A 304 6.86 6.60 16.29
C ALA A 304 6.26 7.01 17.63
N SER A 305 5.11 7.71 17.65
CA SER A 305 4.41 8.02 18.91
C SER A 305 3.91 6.74 19.60
N ALA A 306 3.90 6.71 20.93
CA ALA A 306 3.41 5.57 21.69
C ALA A 306 1.91 5.33 21.48
N ARG A 307 1.14 6.40 21.22
CA ARG A 307 -0.26 6.29 20.82
C ARG A 307 -0.42 5.41 19.58
N LEU A 308 0.33 5.72 18.51
CA LEU A 308 0.31 4.94 17.29
C LEU A 308 0.79 3.51 17.54
N GLY A 309 1.93 3.35 18.24
CA GLY A 309 2.49 2.03 18.56
C GLY A 309 1.49 1.13 19.31
N ARG A 310 0.73 1.68 20.26
CA ARG A 310 -0.32 0.94 20.98
C ARG A 310 -1.50 0.53 20.09
N GLN A 311 -1.84 1.33 19.08
CA GLN A 311 -2.90 0.97 18.11
C GLN A 311 -2.50 -0.20 17.20
N LEU A 312 -1.20 -0.46 17.06
CA LEU A 312 -0.67 -1.56 16.24
C LEU A 312 -0.70 -2.90 16.99
N VAL A 313 -0.82 -2.90 18.32
CA VAL A 313 -1.04 -4.11 19.12
C VAL A 313 -2.47 -4.59 18.92
N GLN A 314 -2.62 -5.76 18.33
CA GLN A 314 -3.93 -6.29 18.01
C GLN A 314 -4.55 -7.06 19.19
N ASP A 315 -5.86 -6.92 19.34
CA ASP A 315 -6.64 -7.74 20.25
C ASP A 315 -6.62 -9.20 19.75
N PRO A 316 -6.22 -10.19 20.59
CA PRO A 316 -6.27 -11.61 20.25
C PRO A 316 -7.66 -12.11 19.84
N ALA A 317 -8.71 -11.49 20.37
CA ALA A 317 -10.09 -11.79 20.01
C ALA A 317 -10.55 -11.17 18.69
N ARG A 318 -9.71 -10.34 18.07
CA ARG A 318 -10.03 -9.71 16.79
C ARG A 318 -10.23 -10.77 15.71
N PRO A 319 -11.30 -10.69 14.90
CA PRO A 319 -11.49 -11.56 13.76
C PRO A 319 -10.30 -11.46 12.78
N MET A 320 -10.00 -12.57 12.12
CA MET A 320 -8.97 -12.63 11.09
C MET A 320 -9.29 -11.61 9.98
N ALA A 321 -8.30 -10.84 9.59
CA ALA A 321 -8.42 -9.97 8.43
C ALA A 321 -8.55 -10.81 7.15
N LEU A 322 -9.24 -10.24 6.18
CA LEU A 322 -9.51 -10.85 4.90
C LEU A 322 -8.86 -10.03 3.80
N SER A 323 -8.59 -10.66 2.68
CA SER A 323 -8.11 -9.99 1.47
C SER A 323 -8.83 -10.55 0.26
N PHE A 324 -9.32 -9.68 -0.61
CA PHE A 324 -9.78 -10.12 -1.93
C PHE A 324 -8.60 -10.65 -2.76
N PRO A 325 -8.85 -11.50 -3.76
CA PRO A 325 -7.84 -11.80 -4.77
C PRO A 325 -7.25 -10.48 -5.33
N GLY A 326 -5.92 -10.32 -5.28
CA GLY A 326 -5.28 -9.05 -5.66
C GLY A 326 -5.29 -7.95 -4.59
N GLY A 327 -5.70 -8.24 -3.35
CA GLY A 327 -5.78 -7.26 -2.27
C GLY A 327 -7.00 -6.34 -2.38
N ASN A 328 -6.86 -5.10 -1.93
CA ASN A 328 -7.96 -4.13 -1.90
C ASN A 328 -8.27 -3.47 -3.25
N SER A 329 -7.78 -4.00 -4.38
CA SER A 329 -8.08 -3.49 -5.72
C SER A 329 -9.58 -3.52 -6.05
N THR A 330 -10.34 -4.37 -5.40
CA THR A 330 -11.80 -4.47 -5.54
C THR A 330 -12.51 -3.17 -5.18
N PHE A 331 -12.07 -2.44 -4.16
CA PHE A 331 -12.73 -1.21 -3.71
C PHE A 331 -12.66 -0.08 -4.76
N PRO A 332 -11.49 0.32 -5.30
CA PRO A 332 -11.46 1.33 -6.34
C PRO A 332 -12.14 0.85 -7.64
N ARG A 333 -12.14 -0.45 -7.94
CA ARG A 333 -12.83 -1.01 -9.10
C ARG A 333 -14.36 -0.94 -8.96
N ALA A 334 -14.91 -1.13 -7.76
CA ALA A 334 -16.32 -0.94 -7.49
C ALA A 334 -16.75 0.52 -7.71
N LEU A 335 -15.99 1.47 -7.19
CA LEU A 335 -16.22 2.90 -7.41
C LEU A 335 -16.05 3.30 -8.89
N LEU A 336 -15.04 2.76 -9.58
CA LEU A 336 -14.82 2.99 -11.00
C LEU A 336 -16.02 2.51 -11.83
N ARG A 337 -16.52 1.29 -11.57
CA ARG A 337 -17.68 0.74 -12.25
C ARG A 337 -18.93 1.60 -12.03
N ALA A 338 -19.16 2.09 -10.83
CA ALA A 338 -20.31 2.95 -10.54
C ALA A 338 -20.23 4.31 -11.23
N LEU A 339 -19.01 4.87 -11.35
CA LEU A 339 -18.78 6.17 -11.99
C LEU A 339 -18.77 6.06 -13.53
N LEU A 340 -18.11 5.04 -14.04
CA LEU A 340 -17.79 4.84 -15.45
C LEU A 340 -18.08 3.39 -15.87
N PRO A 341 -19.35 2.98 -15.95
CA PRO A 341 -19.71 1.58 -16.18
C PRO A 341 -19.24 1.01 -17.52
N ALA A 342 -19.07 1.86 -18.54
CA ALA A 342 -18.47 1.45 -19.81
C ALA A 342 -16.96 1.13 -19.67
N GLY A 343 -16.28 1.78 -18.73
CA GLY A 343 -14.86 1.54 -18.45
C GLY A 343 -14.56 0.25 -17.69
N LEU A 344 -15.54 -0.27 -16.94
CA LEU A 344 -15.43 -1.59 -16.27
C LEU A 344 -16.76 -2.30 -16.34
N PRO A 345 -17.07 -2.95 -17.46
CA PRO A 345 -18.36 -3.64 -17.68
C PRO A 345 -18.50 -4.88 -16.80
N GLY A 346 -19.73 -5.35 -16.67
CA GLY A 346 -20.12 -6.51 -15.87
C GLY A 346 -20.90 -6.13 -14.62
N GLN A 347 -21.62 -7.10 -14.04
CA GLN A 347 -22.52 -6.88 -12.91
C GLN A 347 -22.17 -7.77 -11.72
N ASP A 348 -21.49 -8.88 -11.95
CA ASP A 348 -21.13 -9.87 -10.96
C ASP A 348 -19.78 -9.53 -10.26
N PHE A 349 -19.52 -10.26 -9.18
CA PHE A 349 -18.31 -10.09 -8.39
C PHE A 349 -17.05 -10.52 -9.16
N ASP A 350 -17.13 -11.58 -9.96
CA ASP A 350 -16.00 -12.04 -10.77
C ASP A 350 -15.57 -11.02 -11.82
N SER A 351 -16.53 -10.39 -12.49
CA SER A 351 -16.21 -9.30 -13.43
C SER A 351 -15.63 -8.08 -12.71
N LEU A 352 -15.98 -7.86 -11.44
CA LEU A 352 -15.37 -6.83 -10.63
C LEU A 352 -13.89 -7.15 -10.32
N LEU A 353 -13.59 -8.39 -9.97
CA LEU A 353 -12.22 -8.83 -9.63
C LEU A 353 -11.32 -8.95 -10.87
N TYR A 354 -11.82 -9.56 -11.94
CA TYR A 354 -11.04 -10.03 -13.10
C TYR A 354 -11.39 -9.33 -14.40
N GLY A 355 -12.44 -8.49 -14.42
CA GLY A 355 -12.88 -7.79 -15.61
C GLY A 355 -11.81 -6.82 -16.12
N LYS A 356 -11.72 -6.72 -17.44
CA LYS A 356 -10.75 -5.85 -18.11
C LYS A 356 -11.27 -4.41 -18.14
N VAL A 357 -10.38 -3.44 -17.85
CA VAL A 357 -10.73 -2.02 -17.92
C VAL A 357 -10.64 -1.56 -19.38
N ASP A 358 -11.68 -0.94 -19.89
CA ASP A 358 -11.63 -0.21 -21.16
C ASP A 358 -11.17 1.24 -20.89
N PHE A 359 -9.89 1.47 -21.08
CA PHE A 359 -9.28 2.79 -20.87
C PHE A 359 -9.81 3.86 -21.82
N HIS A 360 -10.26 3.49 -23.03
CA HIS A 360 -10.83 4.45 -23.97
C HIS A 360 -12.20 4.97 -23.52
N ALA A 361 -12.94 4.17 -22.77
CA ALA A 361 -14.22 4.56 -22.24
C ALA A 361 -14.15 5.47 -21.02
N LEU A 362 -12.96 5.75 -20.47
CA LEU A 362 -12.81 6.56 -19.24
C LEU A 362 -12.93 8.08 -19.49
N ASP A 363 -12.56 8.59 -20.68
CA ASP A 363 -12.60 10.03 -21.02
C ASP A 363 -13.40 10.31 -22.29
N SER A 364 -14.63 9.85 -22.36
CA SER A 364 -15.53 10.14 -23.47
C SER A 364 -16.15 11.54 -23.34
N PRO A 365 -16.14 12.38 -24.40
CA PRO A 365 -16.69 13.74 -24.35
C PRO A 365 -18.17 13.83 -23.95
N ASN A 366 -18.94 12.78 -24.21
CA ASN A 366 -20.39 12.74 -23.96
C ASN A 366 -20.75 12.25 -22.55
N GLN A 367 -19.75 11.98 -21.71
CA GLN A 367 -19.97 11.55 -20.33
C GLN A 367 -19.90 12.71 -19.35
N ASN A 368 -20.77 12.71 -18.34
CA ASN A 368 -20.74 13.68 -17.26
C ASN A 368 -19.57 13.42 -16.31
N VAL A 369 -19.20 12.15 -16.09
CA VAL A 369 -18.00 11.78 -15.33
C VAL A 369 -16.92 11.35 -16.32
N ARG A 370 -15.73 11.93 -16.19
CA ARG A 370 -14.58 11.67 -17.06
C ARG A 370 -13.32 11.45 -16.21
N MET A 371 -12.44 10.58 -16.68
CA MET A 371 -11.17 10.32 -16.01
C MET A 371 -10.04 10.37 -17.03
N ARG A 372 -9.07 11.24 -16.79
CA ARG A 372 -7.83 11.36 -17.58
C ARG A 372 -6.68 10.73 -16.84
N LEU A 373 -6.16 9.66 -17.40
CA LEU A 373 -4.97 8.96 -16.93
C LEU A 373 -3.70 9.58 -17.54
N ALA A 374 -2.53 9.27 -16.95
CA ALA A 374 -1.25 9.87 -17.33
C ALA A 374 -1.32 11.40 -17.40
N SER A 375 -2.08 12.01 -16.49
CA SER A 375 -2.40 13.43 -16.43
C SER A 375 -1.90 14.02 -15.12
N THR A 376 -0.76 14.69 -15.20
CA THR A 376 -0.08 15.26 -14.02
C THR A 376 -0.60 16.66 -13.73
N ALA A 377 -1.30 16.85 -12.61
CA ALA A 377 -1.64 18.18 -12.12
C ALA A 377 -0.37 18.98 -11.83
N LEU A 378 -0.31 20.23 -12.27
CA LEU A 378 0.83 21.13 -12.13
C LEU A 378 0.54 22.30 -11.20
N ARG A 379 -0.71 22.78 -11.20
CA ARG A 379 -1.12 23.96 -10.46
C ARG A 379 -2.61 23.93 -10.15
N VAL A 380 -2.97 24.28 -8.93
CA VAL A 380 -4.36 24.46 -8.49
C VAL A 380 -4.44 25.79 -7.75
N ARG A 381 -5.38 26.65 -8.14
CA ARG A 381 -5.61 27.95 -7.50
C ARG A 381 -7.03 28.47 -7.75
N HIS A 382 -7.51 29.33 -6.90
CA HIS A 382 -8.73 30.10 -7.17
C HIS A 382 -8.52 31.04 -8.34
N SER A 383 -9.57 31.32 -9.07
CA SER A 383 -9.54 32.30 -10.16
C SER A 383 -9.44 33.71 -9.58
N GLY A 384 -8.46 34.50 -10.05
CA GLY A 384 -8.28 35.88 -9.57
C GLY A 384 -9.41 36.84 -9.99
N GLY A 385 -10.24 36.46 -10.97
CA GLY A 385 -11.36 37.27 -11.47
C GLY A 385 -12.74 36.77 -11.06
N ASN A 386 -12.84 35.55 -10.56
CA ASN A 386 -14.09 34.94 -10.10
C ASN A 386 -13.79 34.05 -8.89
N ALA A 387 -14.15 34.52 -7.70
CA ALA A 387 -13.95 33.79 -6.44
C ALA A 387 -14.72 32.46 -6.39
N ASP A 388 -15.67 32.25 -7.29
CA ASP A 388 -16.50 31.05 -7.37
C ASP A 388 -15.91 29.96 -8.26
N GLU A 389 -14.69 30.12 -8.76
CA GLU A 389 -14.06 29.20 -9.69
C GLU A 389 -12.62 28.85 -9.27
N VAL A 390 -12.25 27.59 -9.48
CA VAL A 390 -10.88 27.08 -9.31
C VAL A 390 -10.34 26.67 -10.67
N VAL A 391 -9.08 27.03 -10.93
CA VAL A 391 -8.33 26.66 -12.13
C VAL A 391 -7.35 25.55 -11.77
N VAL A 392 -7.39 24.46 -12.53
CA VAL A 392 -6.42 23.36 -12.46
C VAL A 392 -5.65 23.30 -13.77
N VAL A 393 -4.32 23.39 -13.69
CA VAL A 393 -3.43 23.19 -14.83
C VAL A 393 -2.81 21.81 -14.71
N TYR A 394 -2.78 21.06 -15.81
CA TYR A 394 -2.21 19.72 -15.86
C TYR A 394 -1.45 19.48 -17.16
N GLU A 395 -0.53 18.52 -17.14
CA GLU A 395 0.21 18.04 -18.31
C GLU A 395 -0.29 16.65 -18.67
N GLN A 396 -0.52 16.42 -19.97
CA GLN A 396 -0.85 15.11 -20.52
C GLN A 396 -0.17 14.97 -21.89
N GLY A 397 0.59 13.89 -22.09
CA GLY A 397 1.26 13.63 -23.37
C GLY A 397 2.27 14.71 -23.79
N GLY A 398 2.90 15.39 -22.85
CA GLY A 398 3.85 16.48 -23.10
C GLY A 398 3.20 17.84 -23.37
N GLN A 399 1.87 17.93 -23.36
CA GLN A 399 1.13 19.18 -23.56
C GLN A 399 0.48 19.64 -22.25
N VAL A 400 0.44 20.95 -22.04
CA VAL A 400 -0.14 21.57 -20.86
C VAL A 400 -1.53 22.09 -21.20
N PHE A 401 -2.50 21.79 -20.33
CA PHE A 401 -3.90 22.19 -20.45
C PHE A 401 -4.37 22.85 -19.14
N LYS A 402 -5.42 23.66 -19.23
CA LYS A 402 -6.15 24.13 -18.04
C LYS A 402 -7.62 23.70 -18.10
N VAL A 403 -8.17 23.42 -16.95
CA VAL A 403 -9.59 23.14 -16.73
C VAL A 403 -10.09 23.96 -15.55
N ARG A 404 -11.39 24.24 -15.53
CA ARG A 404 -12.02 25.05 -14.51
C ARG A 404 -13.12 24.28 -13.82
N ALA A 405 -13.33 24.55 -12.53
CA ALA A 405 -14.43 23.96 -11.79
C ALA A 405 -14.95 24.88 -10.69
N GLY A 406 -16.23 24.68 -10.32
CA GLY A 406 -16.80 25.28 -9.14
C GLY A 406 -16.18 24.79 -7.84
N GLN A 407 -15.70 23.55 -7.82
CA GLN A 407 -15.10 22.90 -6.65
C GLN A 407 -13.92 22.00 -7.06
N VAL A 408 -12.92 21.86 -6.19
CA VAL A 408 -11.81 20.90 -6.36
C VAL A 408 -11.64 20.05 -5.11
N VAL A 409 -11.46 18.75 -5.31
CA VAL A 409 -11.02 17.81 -4.26
C VAL A 409 -9.59 17.37 -4.56
N MET A 410 -8.68 17.71 -3.64
CA MET A 410 -7.32 17.18 -3.65
C MET A 410 -7.31 15.82 -2.96
N ALA A 411 -7.25 14.75 -3.76
CA ALA A 411 -7.19 13.38 -3.30
C ALA A 411 -5.78 12.77 -3.46
N SER A 412 -4.80 13.64 -3.66
CA SER A 412 -3.37 13.34 -3.66
C SER A 412 -2.76 13.62 -2.29
N GLY A 413 -1.59 13.04 -2.00
CA GLY A 413 -0.93 13.22 -0.72
C GLY A 413 -0.30 14.59 -0.54
N GLY A 414 -0.12 15.00 0.73
CA GLY A 414 0.43 16.30 1.08
C GLY A 414 1.84 16.55 0.53
N TRP A 415 2.61 15.49 0.25
CA TRP A 415 3.94 15.64 -0.38
C TRP A 415 3.90 16.31 -1.75
N VAL A 416 2.80 16.18 -2.49
CA VAL A 416 2.60 16.83 -3.78
C VAL A 416 1.66 18.03 -3.66
N ASN A 417 0.64 18.00 -2.81
CA ASN A 417 -0.33 19.09 -2.63
C ASN A 417 0.35 20.41 -2.28
N LYS A 418 1.40 20.40 -1.45
CA LYS A 418 2.16 21.59 -1.09
C LYS A 418 2.86 22.30 -2.27
N HIS A 419 3.05 21.59 -3.38
CA HIS A 419 3.61 22.15 -4.63
C HIS A 419 2.53 22.54 -5.63
N LEU A 420 1.34 21.91 -5.56
CA LEU A 420 0.22 22.19 -6.48
C LEU A 420 -0.59 23.41 -6.04
N LEU A 421 -0.81 23.59 -4.74
CA LEU A 421 -1.69 24.61 -4.18
C LEU A 421 -0.95 25.94 -4.02
N VAL A 422 -0.92 26.76 -5.08
CA VAL A 422 -0.05 27.95 -5.14
C VAL A 422 -0.59 29.13 -4.34
N ASP A 423 -1.90 29.20 -4.11
CA ASP A 423 -2.58 30.24 -3.30
C ASP A 423 -2.98 29.74 -1.90
N MET A 424 -2.32 28.67 -1.44
CA MET A 424 -2.58 28.07 -0.13
C MET A 424 -2.28 29.06 1.01
N PRO A 425 -3.22 29.21 1.99
CA PRO A 425 -2.99 30.01 3.20
C PRO A 425 -1.74 29.55 3.97
N GLU A 426 -1.07 30.50 4.62
CA GLU A 426 0.21 30.25 5.31
C GLU A 426 0.08 29.23 6.45
N ASP A 427 -1.02 29.26 7.21
CA ASP A 427 -1.28 28.30 8.28
C ASP A 427 -1.45 26.87 7.76
N LEU A 428 -2.08 26.70 6.58
CA LEU A 428 -2.17 25.41 5.91
C LEU A 428 -0.81 24.96 5.36
N ARG A 429 -0.02 25.89 4.83
CA ARG A 429 1.36 25.62 4.39
C ARG A 429 2.24 25.15 5.54
N ALA A 430 2.13 25.82 6.68
CA ALA A 430 2.85 25.46 7.90
C ALA A 430 2.42 24.07 8.43
N ALA A 431 1.12 23.73 8.32
CA ALA A 431 0.62 22.41 8.69
C ALA A 431 1.20 21.31 7.78
N TYR A 432 1.19 21.49 6.45
CA TYR A 432 1.83 20.55 5.52
C TYR A 432 3.36 20.47 5.70
N GLY A 433 4.00 21.52 6.20
CA GLY A 433 5.42 21.51 6.54
C GLY A 433 5.80 20.50 7.64
N GLN A 434 4.83 20.08 8.46
CA GLN A 434 5.02 19.09 9.52
C GLN A 434 4.80 17.64 9.04
N PHE A 435 4.27 17.44 7.83
CA PHE A 435 4.02 16.10 7.29
C PHE A 435 5.31 15.46 6.80
N GLY A 436 5.76 14.41 7.48
CA GLY A 436 6.83 13.54 7.06
C GLY A 436 6.27 12.25 6.42
N TYR A 437 7.01 11.66 5.50
CA TYR A 437 6.58 10.44 4.81
C TYR A 437 7.69 9.40 4.77
N ALA A 438 7.30 8.15 4.91
CA ALA A 438 8.17 6.99 4.76
C ALA A 438 7.76 6.16 3.54
N PRO A 439 8.75 5.50 2.90
CA PRO A 439 8.49 4.58 1.80
C PRO A 439 8.05 3.21 2.30
N ALA A 440 7.48 2.42 1.38
CA ALA A 440 7.33 0.98 1.53
C ALA A 440 7.68 0.28 0.23
N LEU A 441 8.12 -0.98 0.34
CA LEU A 441 8.32 -1.87 -0.76
C LEU A 441 7.45 -3.12 -0.58
N ILE A 442 6.63 -3.43 -1.55
CA ILE A 442 5.88 -4.67 -1.59
C ILE A 442 6.44 -5.54 -2.71
N VAL A 443 6.92 -6.72 -2.34
CA VAL A 443 7.48 -7.69 -3.27
C VAL A 443 6.52 -8.83 -3.45
N ASN A 444 6.11 -9.09 -4.67
CA ASN A 444 5.37 -10.30 -5.02
C ASN A 444 6.31 -11.29 -5.69
N VAL A 445 6.46 -12.47 -5.08
CA VAL A 445 7.18 -13.61 -5.63
C VAL A 445 6.16 -14.65 -6.07
N ALA A 446 6.00 -14.81 -7.38
CA ALA A 446 5.21 -15.89 -7.93
C ALA A 446 6.04 -17.17 -7.92
N LEU A 447 5.47 -18.23 -7.38
CA LEU A 447 6.07 -19.54 -7.22
C LEU A 447 5.39 -20.57 -8.12
N ARG A 448 6.15 -21.51 -8.65
CA ARG A 448 5.61 -22.68 -9.37
C ARG A 448 5.05 -23.71 -8.41
N GLN A 449 5.60 -23.78 -7.21
CA GLN A 449 5.17 -24.63 -6.10
C GLN A 449 5.60 -24.03 -4.77
N TRP A 450 4.95 -24.47 -3.68
CA TRP A 450 5.26 -24.02 -2.31
C TRP A 450 5.42 -25.20 -1.32
N ARG A 451 5.84 -26.37 -1.83
CA ARG A 451 6.02 -27.61 -1.04
C ARG A 451 6.96 -27.41 0.15
N PHE A 452 7.95 -26.53 0.04
CA PHE A 452 8.86 -26.19 1.13
C PHE A 452 8.14 -25.63 2.37
N LEU A 453 7.05 -24.86 2.21
CA LEU A 453 6.21 -24.39 3.34
C LEU A 453 5.39 -25.54 3.93
N TYR A 454 4.87 -26.40 3.06
CA TYR A 454 4.15 -27.61 3.49
C TYR A 454 5.04 -28.55 4.30
N ASP A 455 6.29 -28.76 3.88
CA ASP A 455 7.24 -29.64 4.58
C ASP A 455 7.70 -29.03 5.92
N LEU A 456 7.82 -27.70 6.01
CA LEU A 456 8.06 -26.97 7.25
C LEU A 456 6.80 -26.86 8.14
N GLU A 457 5.63 -27.22 7.62
CA GLU A 457 4.32 -27.12 8.29
C GLU A 457 4.00 -25.71 8.79
N ILE A 458 4.34 -24.67 7.99
CA ILE A 458 4.07 -23.26 8.25
C ILE A 458 3.39 -22.62 7.05
N THR A 459 2.47 -21.71 7.30
CA THR A 459 1.75 -20.98 6.24
C THR A 459 1.87 -19.46 6.39
N ALA A 460 2.11 -18.98 7.62
CA ALA A 460 2.48 -17.61 7.91
C ALA A 460 3.89 -17.58 8.48
N CYS A 461 4.73 -16.73 7.93
CA CYS A 461 6.15 -16.72 8.19
C CYS A 461 6.57 -15.38 8.79
N ARG A 462 7.35 -15.44 9.88
CA ARG A 462 7.91 -14.28 10.57
C ARG A 462 9.41 -14.49 10.77
N TRP A 463 10.16 -13.43 10.60
CA TRP A 463 11.59 -13.39 10.92
C TRP A 463 11.95 -12.02 11.44
N PHE A 464 13.14 -11.91 11.98
CA PHE A 464 13.64 -10.65 12.49
C PHE A 464 14.56 -10.02 11.44
N ASP A 465 14.53 -8.69 11.36
CA ASP A 465 15.37 -7.95 10.42
C ASP A 465 16.85 -8.14 10.76
N ASP A 466 17.66 -8.26 9.72
CA ASP A 466 19.11 -8.16 9.79
C ASP A 466 19.61 -7.15 8.74
N ALA A 467 20.85 -6.73 8.85
CA ALA A 467 21.41 -5.68 8.00
C ALA A 467 21.37 -6.01 6.48
N ASP A 468 21.36 -7.29 6.16
CA ASP A 468 21.36 -7.82 4.78
C ASP A 468 20.00 -8.44 4.39
N GLY A 469 19.05 -8.46 5.32
CA GLY A 469 17.73 -9.07 5.15
C GLY A 469 16.74 -8.20 4.39
N ILE A 470 15.65 -8.84 3.96
CA ILE A 470 14.54 -8.17 3.29
C ILE A 470 13.23 -8.55 3.95
N GLY A 471 12.52 -7.54 4.46
CA GLY A 471 11.23 -7.72 5.13
C GLY A 471 11.31 -8.54 6.41
N TYR A 472 10.16 -8.93 6.93
CA TYR A 472 10.08 -9.72 8.16
C TYR A 472 8.87 -10.64 8.20
N CYS A 473 8.02 -10.62 7.18
CA CYS A 473 6.86 -11.50 7.10
C CYS A 473 6.40 -11.78 5.67
N CYS A 474 5.81 -12.95 5.49
CA CYS A 474 4.96 -13.28 4.36
C CYS A 474 3.94 -14.35 4.78
N ASN A 475 2.80 -14.39 4.11
CA ASN A 475 1.80 -15.45 4.29
C ASN A 475 1.56 -16.17 2.98
N LEU A 476 1.41 -17.50 3.03
CA LEU A 476 0.71 -18.25 2.03
C LEU A 476 -0.79 -18.16 2.33
N ARG A 477 -1.51 -17.52 1.45
CA ARG A 477 -2.91 -17.19 1.66
C ARG A 477 -3.84 -18.25 1.08
N GLN A 478 -4.88 -18.63 1.83
CA GLN A 478 -6.03 -19.32 1.27
C GLN A 478 -6.95 -18.28 0.61
N ASN A 479 -7.14 -18.38 -0.70
CA ASN A 479 -7.94 -17.41 -1.45
C ASN A 479 -9.42 -17.72 -1.38
N MET A 480 -10.25 -16.69 -1.58
CA MET A 480 -11.67 -16.84 -1.84
C MET A 480 -11.88 -17.61 -3.14
N VAL A 481 -12.82 -18.54 -3.15
CA VAL A 481 -13.31 -19.21 -4.37
C VAL A 481 -14.25 -18.25 -5.07
N THR A 482 -14.05 -18.09 -6.37
CA THR A 482 -14.96 -17.39 -7.27
C THR A 482 -15.27 -18.30 -8.45
N ASP A 483 -16.25 -17.97 -9.28
CA ASP A 483 -16.63 -18.79 -10.43
C ASP A 483 -15.46 -19.05 -11.39
N ARG A 484 -14.51 -18.10 -11.46
CA ARG A 484 -13.32 -18.19 -12.31
C ARG A 484 -12.10 -18.80 -11.63
N HIS A 485 -12.10 -18.91 -10.30
CA HIS A 485 -10.97 -19.41 -9.53
C HIS A 485 -11.43 -20.33 -8.40
N ALA A 486 -11.60 -21.59 -8.75
CA ALA A 486 -11.98 -22.65 -7.82
C ALA A 486 -10.86 -23.70 -7.62
N ALA A 487 -9.63 -23.43 -8.13
CA ALA A 487 -8.53 -24.38 -8.03
C ALA A 487 -8.19 -24.67 -6.55
N PRO A 488 -8.02 -25.96 -6.17
CA PRO A 488 -7.61 -26.32 -4.82
C PRO A 488 -6.25 -25.70 -4.47
N LEU A 489 -6.10 -25.33 -3.20
CA LEU A 489 -4.81 -24.99 -2.65
C LEU A 489 -3.99 -26.29 -2.52
N HIS A 490 -2.86 -26.39 -3.18
CA HIS A 490 -2.05 -27.61 -3.19
C HIS A 490 -0.56 -27.28 -3.23
N PRO A 491 0.32 -27.97 -2.46
CA PRO A 491 1.76 -27.66 -2.37
C PRO A 491 2.51 -27.67 -3.70
N ASP A 492 2.07 -28.48 -4.66
CA ASP A 492 2.67 -28.61 -5.98
C ASP A 492 2.01 -27.72 -7.05
N LYS A 493 1.24 -26.73 -6.64
CA LYS A 493 0.58 -25.77 -7.54
C LYS A 493 1.13 -24.38 -7.32
N PRO A 494 1.03 -23.50 -8.34
CA PRO A 494 1.51 -22.14 -8.24
C PRO A 494 0.82 -21.33 -7.13
N ALA A 495 1.58 -20.43 -6.51
CA ALA A 495 1.10 -19.48 -5.51
C ALA A 495 1.89 -18.15 -5.58
N VAL A 496 1.42 -17.13 -4.89
CA VAL A 496 2.15 -15.87 -4.70
C VAL A 496 2.45 -15.67 -3.24
N LEU A 497 3.72 -15.40 -2.92
CA LEU A 497 4.12 -14.85 -1.63
C LEU A 497 4.32 -13.35 -1.76
N SER A 498 3.68 -12.58 -0.89
CA SER A 498 3.85 -11.12 -0.82
C SER A 498 4.65 -10.77 0.42
N PHE A 499 5.77 -10.08 0.21
CA PHE A 499 6.62 -9.54 1.27
C PHE A 499 6.32 -8.07 1.43
N TYR A 500 6.08 -7.64 2.65
CA TYR A 500 5.85 -6.24 2.98
C TYR A 500 7.04 -5.70 3.76
N LEU A 501 7.63 -4.61 3.26
CA LEU A 501 8.82 -4.01 3.82
C LEU A 501 8.58 -2.56 4.19
N GLY A 502 8.69 -2.24 5.48
CA GLY A 502 9.08 -0.92 5.94
C GLY A 502 10.61 -0.81 5.86
N LEU A 503 11.11 0.40 5.88
CA LEU A 503 12.55 0.68 5.84
C LEU A 503 12.94 1.62 7.01
N PRO A 504 12.62 1.30 8.27
CA PRO A 504 12.98 2.14 9.41
C PRO A 504 14.50 2.22 9.56
N ILE A 505 14.99 3.34 10.08
CA ILE A 505 16.41 3.56 10.33
C ILE A 505 16.56 4.05 11.78
N PRO A 506 16.60 3.12 12.77
CA PRO A 506 16.66 3.48 14.18
C PRO A 506 17.78 4.47 14.52
N GLY A 507 17.54 5.33 15.49
CA GLY A 507 18.50 6.32 15.96
C GLY A 507 18.50 7.65 15.17
N LEU A 508 17.73 7.78 14.09
CA LEU A 508 17.55 9.04 13.38
C LEU A 508 16.21 9.71 13.75
N PRO A 509 16.14 11.06 13.71
CA PRO A 509 14.87 11.77 13.83
C PRO A 509 13.84 11.30 12.79
N ALA A 510 12.56 11.27 13.15
CA ALA A 510 11.47 10.71 12.35
C ALA A 510 11.47 11.17 10.87
N ALA A 511 11.55 12.48 10.62
CA ALA A 511 11.58 13.02 9.25
C ALA A 511 12.83 12.59 8.47
N THR A 512 13.98 12.49 9.16
CA THR A 512 15.26 12.04 8.57
C THR A 512 15.18 10.55 8.21
N GLN A 513 14.55 9.72 9.05
CA GLN A 513 14.32 8.30 8.73
C GLN A 513 13.57 8.16 7.39
N GLY A 514 12.46 8.88 7.22
CA GLY A 514 11.68 8.82 5.98
C GLY A 514 12.45 9.25 4.74
N MET A 515 13.28 10.30 4.84
CA MET A 515 14.12 10.76 3.73
C MET A 515 15.22 9.75 3.37
N ALA A 516 15.95 9.25 4.37
CA ALA A 516 17.02 8.26 4.16
C ALA A 516 16.47 6.94 3.64
N ALA A 517 15.31 6.50 4.14
CA ALA A 517 14.63 5.31 3.67
C ALA A 517 14.20 5.43 2.19
N ARG A 518 13.66 6.59 1.77
CA ARG A 518 13.35 6.83 0.35
C ARG A 518 14.61 6.79 -0.51
N ALA A 519 15.68 7.43 -0.06
CA ALA A 519 16.97 7.39 -0.77
C ALA A 519 17.47 5.95 -0.91
N ARG A 520 17.40 5.13 0.14
CA ARG A 520 17.73 3.69 0.08
C ARG A 520 16.84 2.96 -0.93
N LEU A 521 15.51 3.13 -0.86
CA LEU A 521 14.58 2.50 -1.78
C LEU A 521 14.87 2.84 -3.25
N MET A 522 15.17 4.12 -3.53
CA MET A 522 15.41 4.60 -4.90
C MET A 522 16.78 4.20 -5.45
N ASN A 523 17.80 4.16 -4.59
CA ASN A 523 19.18 3.86 -4.99
C ASN A 523 19.50 2.36 -5.01
N THR A 524 18.64 1.50 -4.48
CA THR A 524 18.82 0.04 -4.56
C THR A 524 18.31 -0.47 -5.90
N SER A 525 19.18 -1.08 -6.70
CA SER A 525 18.81 -1.59 -8.01
C SER A 525 17.86 -2.78 -7.92
N TYR A 526 17.17 -3.11 -9.03
CA TYR A 526 16.38 -4.33 -9.11
C TYR A 526 17.24 -5.58 -8.83
N THR A 527 18.40 -5.66 -9.45
CA THR A 527 19.33 -6.80 -9.27
C THR A 527 19.75 -6.97 -7.80
N ASP A 528 20.00 -5.86 -7.10
CA ASP A 528 20.32 -5.93 -5.67
C ASP A 528 19.13 -6.45 -4.84
N PHE A 529 17.92 -5.98 -5.11
CA PHE A 529 16.73 -6.49 -4.42
C PHE A 529 16.46 -7.97 -4.79
N GLU A 530 16.57 -8.35 -6.05
CA GLU A 530 16.42 -9.75 -6.45
C GLU A 530 17.41 -10.65 -5.71
N LEU A 531 18.67 -10.22 -5.60
CA LEU A 531 19.69 -10.94 -4.86
C LEU A 531 19.33 -11.08 -3.37
N MET A 532 18.92 -10.00 -2.73
CA MET A 532 18.47 -10.01 -1.34
C MET A 532 17.29 -10.95 -1.13
N ILE A 533 16.28 -10.90 -2.00
CA ILE A 533 15.09 -11.76 -1.95
C ILE A 533 15.48 -13.23 -2.04
N ARG A 534 16.28 -13.60 -3.05
CA ARG A 534 16.69 -14.99 -3.28
C ARG A 534 17.53 -15.53 -2.14
N ARG A 535 18.49 -14.76 -1.64
CA ARG A 535 19.30 -15.10 -0.45
C ARG A 535 18.43 -15.30 0.78
N GLN A 536 17.51 -14.35 1.04
CA GLN A 536 16.60 -14.41 2.16
C GLN A 536 15.70 -15.65 2.08
N MET A 537 15.10 -15.92 0.93
CA MET A 537 14.24 -17.09 0.75
C MET A 537 15.03 -18.40 0.90
N LEU A 538 16.25 -18.47 0.37
CA LEU A 538 17.10 -19.65 0.53
C LEU A 538 17.50 -19.85 2.00
N ARG A 539 17.85 -18.79 2.73
CA ARG A 539 18.15 -18.84 4.17
C ARG A 539 16.96 -19.35 4.98
N LEU A 540 15.77 -18.82 4.70
CA LEU A 540 14.55 -19.14 5.46
C LEU A 540 14.01 -20.54 5.12
N PHE A 541 13.95 -20.88 3.85
CA PHE A 541 13.17 -22.00 3.36
C PHE A 541 14.01 -23.14 2.78
N GLY A 542 15.33 -22.97 2.66
CA GLY A 542 16.21 -24.00 2.10
C GLY A 542 16.16 -25.32 2.86
N ALA A 543 16.03 -25.28 4.20
CA ALA A 543 15.86 -26.48 5.01
C ALA A 543 14.54 -27.24 4.72
N GLY A 544 13.51 -26.54 4.21
CA GLY A 544 12.27 -27.14 3.72
C GLY A 544 12.31 -27.57 2.26
N GLY A 545 13.48 -27.51 1.62
CA GLY A 545 13.65 -27.94 0.23
C GLY A 545 13.38 -26.86 -0.83
N PHE A 546 13.31 -25.59 -0.44
CA PHE A 546 13.20 -24.48 -1.39
C PHE A 546 14.42 -24.41 -2.31
N ASP A 547 14.16 -24.31 -3.60
CA ASP A 547 15.16 -24.13 -4.65
C ASP A 547 14.80 -22.90 -5.51
N PRO A 548 15.62 -21.83 -5.47
CA PRO A 548 15.32 -20.61 -6.22
C PRO A 548 15.17 -20.80 -7.74
N LYS A 549 15.84 -21.79 -8.33
CA LYS A 549 15.75 -22.08 -9.76
C LYS A 549 14.45 -22.78 -10.14
N ARG A 550 14.06 -23.75 -9.33
CA ARG A 550 12.86 -24.56 -9.56
C ARG A 550 11.60 -23.78 -9.22
N ASP A 551 11.61 -23.09 -8.07
CA ASP A 551 10.39 -22.65 -7.42
C ASP A 551 9.98 -21.23 -7.82
N ILE A 552 10.92 -20.32 -8.13
CA ILE A 552 10.60 -18.95 -8.50
C ILE A 552 10.22 -18.86 -9.98
N ALA A 553 9.01 -18.37 -10.25
CA ALA A 553 8.54 -18.06 -11.60
C ALA A 553 8.68 -16.56 -11.93
N ALA A 554 8.42 -15.68 -10.96
CA ALA A 554 8.49 -14.24 -11.16
C ALA A 554 8.79 -13.48 -9.87
N ILE A 555 9.42 -12.30 -10.00
CA ILE A 555 9.62 -11.34 -8.91
C ILE A 555 9.19 -9.96 -9.40
N VAL A 556 8.26 -9.33 -8.66
CA VAL A 556 7.77 -7.99 -8.94
C VAL A 556 7.98 -7.09 -7.74
N LEU A 557 8.58 -5.94 -7.97
CA LEU A 557 8.81 -4.91 -6.96
C LEU A 557 7.80 -3.77 -7.14
N ASN A 558 7.06 -3.45 -6.09
CA ASN A 558 6.16 -2.30 -6.03
C ASN A 558 6.75 -1.29 -5.05
N ARG A 559 7.39 -0.25 -5.58
CA ARG A 559 8.04 0.81 -4.80
C ARG A 559 7.08 1.95 -4.56
N TRP A 560 6.85 2.29 -3.29
CA TRP A 560 6.02 3.41 -2.88
C TRP A 560 6.87 4.41 -2.11
N GLY A 561 7.19 5.55 -2.71
CA GLY A 561 8.08 6.54 -2.11
C GLY A 561 7.48 7.28 -0.89
N HIS A 562 6.16 7.36 -0.81
CA HIS A 562 5.42 8.09 0.21
C HIS A 562 4.25 7.25 0.75
N ALA A 563 4.51 5.99 1.09
CA ALA A 563 3.50 5.01 1.48
C ALA A 563 2.84 5.31 2.83
N ARG A 564 3.58 5.91 3.76
CA ARG A 564 3.13 6.15 5.13
C ARG A 564 3.35 7.58 5.55
N LEU A 565 2.32 8.21 6.13
CA LEU A 565 2.48 9.41 6.92
C LEU A 565 3.17 9.03 8.24
N ILE A 566 4.21 9.77 8.62
CA ILE A 566 4.92 9.57 9.88
C ILE A 566 4.21 10.36 10.97
N GLU A 567 3.87 9.69 12.07
CA GLU A 567 3.30 10.30 13.28
C GLU A 567 4.34 10.27 14.42
N PRO A 568 5.22 11.27 14.51
CA PRO A 568 6.11 11.40 15.66
C PRO A 568 5.33 11.86 16.90
N PRO A 569 5.95 11.83 18.10
CA PRO A 569 5.34 12.40 19.30
C PRO A 569 4.79 13.81 19.09
N GLY A 570 3.54 14.02 19.54
CA GLY A 570 2.85 15.31 19.44
C GLY A 570 2.15 15.59 18.10
N PHE A 571 2.29 14.75 17.11
CA PHE A 571 1.73 14.99 15.78
C PHE A 571 0.19 14.88 15.77
N HIS A 572 -0.36 13.90 16.47
CA HIS A 572 -1.79 13.58 16.37
C HIS A 572 -2.67 14.61 17.09
N TYR A 573 -2.28 15.05 18.26
CA TYR A 573 -3.06 16.01 19.09
C TYR A 573 -2.50 17.43 19.12
N GLY A 574 -1.33 17.64 18.53
CA GLY A 574 -0.61 18.91 18.63
C GLY A 574 0.24 19.04 19.89
N VAL A 575 1.10 20.04 19.94
CA VAL A 575 2.07 20.29 21.02
C VAL A 575 1.88 21.70 21.55
N ASP A 576 2.04 21.89 22.85
CA ASP A 576 2.05 23.21 23.52
C ASP A 576 0.86 24.11 23.18
N GLY A 577 -0.34 23.50 23.13
CA GLY A 577 -1.59 24.23 22.84
C GLY A 577 -1.79 24.57 21.36
N LYS A 578 -0.86 24.20 20.47
CA LYS A 578 -1.06 24.31 19.01
C LYS A 578 -1.93 23.16 18.52
N PRO A 579 -2.85 23.42 17.58
CA PRO A 579 -3.69 22.37 17.01
C PRO A 579 -2.85 21.35 16.23
N SER A 580 -3.38 20.13 16.10
CA SER A 580 -2.80 19.11 15.22
C SER A 580 -2.70 19.62 13.78
N PRO A 581 -1.58 19.35 13.08
CA PRO A 581 -1.49 19.68 11.66
C PRO A 581 -2.57 18.94 10.82
N LEU A 582 -3.01 17.77 11.26
CA LEU A 582 -4.10 17.02 10.62
C LEU A 582 -5.42 17.80 10.64
N GLU A 583 -5.76 18.44 11.79
CA GLU A 583 -7.00 19.22 11.92
C GLU A 583 -7.02 20.39 10.95
N ARG A 584 -5.91 21.08 10.79
CA ARG A 584 -5.81 22.19 9.84
C ARG A 584 -5.97 21.75 8.39
N VAL A 585 -5.30 20.66 8.02
CA VAL A 585 -5.37 20.14 6.65
C VAL A 585 -6.76 19.62 6.30
N ARG A 586 -7.45 18.98 7.25
CA ARG A 586 -8.85 18.51 7.07
C ARG A 586 -9.82 19.63 6.70
N GLN A 587 -9.55 20.86 7.10
CA GLN A 587 -10.43 21.99 6.81
C GLN A 587 -10.39 22.42 5.35
N GLY A 588 -9.28 22.17 4.60
CA GLY A 588 -9.07 22.73 3.27
C GLY A 588 -9.12 24.27 3.28
N TYR A 589 -9.47 24.90 2.15
CA TYR A 589 -9.68 26.34 2.07
C TYR A 589 -10.49 26.74 0.84
N GLY A 590 -11.35 27.73 0.98
CA GLY A 590 -12.20 28.21 -0.10
C GLY A 590 -12.97 27.06 -0.78
N ARG A 591 -12.82 26.94 -2.09
CA ARG A 591 -13.44 25.91 -2.91
C ARG A 591 -12.55 24.67 -3.12
N ILE A 592 -11.49 24.54 -2.33
CA ILE A 592 -10.55 23.42 -2.38
C ILE A 592 -10.68 22.60 -1.10
N SER A 593 -11.22 21.38 -1.25
CA SER A 593 -11.35 20.39 -0.19
C SER A 593 -10.19 19.37 -0.27
N ILE A 594 -9.76 18.84 0.86
CA ILE A 594 -8.73 17.81 0.93
C ILE A 594 -9.37 16.47 1.33
N GLY A 595 -9.09 15.41 0.56
CA GLY A 595 -9.66 14.09 0.79
C GLY A 595 -8.64 12.99 0.53
N HIS A 596 -7.83 12.64 1.54
CA HIS A 596 -6.80 11.61 1.44
C HIS A 596 -6.71 10.78 2.72
N SER A 597 -6.26 9.53 2.62
CA SER A 597 -6.16 8.61 3.77
C SER A 597 -5.25 9.11 4.89
N GLU A 598 -4.24 9.92 4.57
CA GLU A 598 -3.30 10.50 5.55
C GLU A 598 -3.99 11.40 6.59
N LEU A 599 -5.18 11.91 6.28
CA LEU A 599 -5.94 12.75 7.20
C LEU A 599 -6.44 12.01 8.45
N ASN A 600 -6.38 10.69 8.45
CA ASN A 600 -6.63 9.86 9.64
C ASN A 600 -5.39 9.72 10.53
N GLY A 601 -4.21 10.07 10.03
CA GLY A 601 -2.92 9.68 10.58
C GLY A 601 -2.54 8.31 10.02
N ALA A 602 -2.90 7.23 10.68
CA ALA A 602 -2.70 5.88 10.15
C ALA A 602 -3.50 5.66 8.85
N GLN A 603 -2.80 5.48 7.74
CA GLN A 603 -3.40 5.32 6.42
C GLN A 603 -4.01 3.92 6.25
N HIS A 604 -5.27 3.89 5.83
CA HIS A 604 -6.04 2.67 5.61
C HIS A 604 -7.07 2.90 4.49
N TRP A 605 -7.52 1.83 3.81
CA TRP A 605 -8.51 1.94 2.74
C TRP A 605 -9.83 2.56 3.20
N GLY A 606 -10.30 2.20 4.40
CA GLY A 606 -11.51 2.77 5.00
C GLY A 606 -11.37 4.27 5.27
N SER A 607 -10.22 4.73 5.77
CA SER A 607 -9.97 6.16 5.94
C SER A 607 -9.89 6.90 4.60
N ALA A 608 -9.32 6.27 3.55
CA ALA A 608 -9.34 6.84 2.21
C ALA A 608 -10.78 7.06 1.71
N LEU A 609 -11.63 6.05 1.88
CA LEU A 609 -13.04 6.09 1.52
C LEU A 609 -13.78 7.21 2.29
N GLU A 610 -13.60 7.26 3.61
CA GLU A 610 -14.24 8.22 4.51
C GLU A 610 -13.84 9.66 4.20
N TYR A 611 -12.54 9.97 4.12
CA TYR A 611 -12.07 11.32 3.86
C TYR A 611 -12.37 11.79 2.45
N GLY A 612 -12.43 10.88 1.47
CA GLY A 612 -12.96 11.19 0.14
C GLY A 612 -14.41 11.66 0.18
N ARG A 613 -15.29 10.95 0.91
CA ARG A 613 -16.69 11.34 1.09
C ARG A 613 -16.85 12.67 1.83
N LYS A 614 -16.13 12.86 2.94
CA LYS A 614 -16.15 14.13 3.69
C LYS A 614 -15.72 15.32 2.83
N ALA A 615 -14.70 15.15 1.99
CA ALA A 615 -14.27 16.19 1.06
C ALA A 615 -15.36 16.51 0.01
N ALA A 616 -16.05 15.51 -0.51
CA ALA A 616 -17.15 15.68 -1.44
C ALA A 616 -18.37 16.35 -0.79
N GLU A 617 -18.72 15.99 0.44
CA GLU A 617 -19.80 16.60 1.20
C GLU A 617 -19.54 18.08 1.44
N ARG A 618 -18.31 18.43 1.79
CA ARG A 618 -17.87 19.82 1.91
C ARG A 618 -17.96 20.57 0.59
N ALA A 619 -17.46 19.98 -0.51
CA ALA A 619 -17.53 20.57 -1.84
C ALA A 619 -18.98 20.77 -2.30
N ALA A 620 -19.86 19.80 -2.06
CA ALA A 620 -21.27 19.89 -2.44
C ALA A 620 -22.03 20.95 -1.64
N ALA A 621 -21.68 21.18 -0.36
CA ALA A 621 -22.29 22.19 0.49
C ALA A 621 -21.86 23.62 0.11
N ALA A 622 -20.70 23.79 -0.52
CA ALA A 622 -20.15 25.08 -0.97
C ALA A 622 -20.45 25.36 -2.47
N ALA A 623 -21.07 24.43 -3.20
CA ALA A 623 -21.48 24.56 -4.60
C ALA A 623 -22.94 25.01 -4.68
#